data_e1d72ef6036c72eaa46bee5da03b46bf
#
_entry.id   e1d72ef6036c72eaa46bee5da03b46bf
#
_cell.length_a   1.000
_cell.length_b   1.000
_cell.length_c   1.000
_cell.angle_alpha   90.00
_cell.angle_beta   90.00
_cell.angle_gamma   90.00
#
_symmetry.space_group_name_H-M   'P 1'
#
loop_
_entity.id
_entity.type
_entity.pdbx_description
1 polymer ?
#
loop_
_entity_poly.entity_id
_entity_poly.type
_entity_poly.pdbx_seq_one_letter_code
_entity_poly.pdbx_strand_id
1 'polypeptide(L)'
;MPSDTRILIVDDHEDTLYALESALAPLGHRIGRATSGDEALKQVLRGGVGLLLLDVCMPGLGGLEVVRYMRRVEQTQHIPVILLTGFGVDHALATTAFRLGVADLLLKPVDPWSLRTKVRYLYDAHRRHLALEREVRRLRALAREHPGTPAHPASPVLPHPGAHVPTQRPQGAHAGELEKDRG
;
A
#
# COMPACT_ATOMS: atom_id res chain seq x y z
N MET A 1 -3.10 -9.96 15.65
CA MET A 1 -3.54 -8.71 16.31
C MET A 1 -3.56 -7.62 15.27
N PRO A 2 -4.70 -6.91 15.05
CA PRO A 2 -4.66 -5.72 14.22
C PRO A 2 -3.65 -4.77 14.86
N SER A 3 -2.74 -4.21 14.06
CA SER A 3 -1.79 -3.22 14.57
C SER A 3 -2.59 -2.04 15.08
N ASP A 4 -2.57 -1.90 16.38
CA ASP A 4 -3.20 -0.79 17.11
C ASP A 4 -2.39 0.48 16.84
N THR A 5 -2.51 0.99 15.62
CA THR A 5 -1.88 2.26 15.23
C THR A 5 -2.74 3.42 15.71
N ARG A 6 -2.08 4.52 16.06
CA ARG A 6 -2.73 5.78 16.46
C ARG A 6 -2.56 6.86 15.39
N ILE A 7 -3.38 7.88 15.48
CA ILE A 7 -3.18 9.15 14.78
C ILE A 7 -2.34 10.02 15.70
N LEU A 8 -1.22 10.55 15.22
CA LEU A 8 -0.39 11.49 15.96
C LEU A 8 -0.69 12.90 15.48
N ILE A 9 -1.10 13.77 16.40
CA ILE A 9 -1.30 15.20 16.15
C ILE A 9 -0.15 15.99 16.74
N VAL A 10 0.40 16.94 15.98
CA VAL A 10 1.61 17.69 16.34
C VAL A 10 1.40 19.17 16.08
N ASP A 11 1.45 19.95 17.14
CA ASP A 11 1.33 21.43 17.13
C ASP A 11 1.94 21.96 18.42
N ASP A 12 2.63 23.08 18.38
CA ASP A 12 3.20 23.70 19.58
C ASP A 12 2.18 24.46 20.44
N HIS A 13 0.93 24.56 19.97
CA HIS A 13 -0.17 25.19 20.68
C HIS A 13 -1.16 24.14 21.23
N GLU A 14 -1.28 24.05 22.54
CA GLU A 14 -2.18 23.11 23.22
C GLU A 14 -3.66 23.26 22.80
N ASP A 15 -4.12 24.50 22.58
CA ASP A 15 -5.49 24.77 22.12
C ASP A 15 -5.77 24.15 20.75
N THR A 16 -4.78 24.19 19.85
CA THR A 16 -4.87 23.53 18.53
C THR A 16 -4.93 22.02 18.68
N LEU A 17 -4.07 21.44 19.52
CA LEU A 17 -4.09 20.00 19.81
C LEU A 17 -5.44 19.55 20.34
N TYR A 18 -6.00 20.32 21.30
CA TYR A 18 -7.33 20.03 21.86
C TYR A 18 -8.44 20.11 20.81
N ALA A 19 -8.42 21.14 19.95
CA ALA A 19 -9.39 21.31 18.87
C ALA A 19 -9.32 20.17 17.84
N LEU A 20 -8.12 19.78 17.45
CA LEU A 20 -7.90 18.67 16.51
C LEU A 20 -8.35 17.33 17.10
N GLU A 21 -8.01 17.04 18.36
CA GLU A 21 -8.44 15.83 19.04
C GLU A 21 -9.98 15.77 19.16
N SER A 22 -10.61 16.87 19.56
CA SER A 22 -12.07 16.97 19.63
C SER A 22 -12.73 16.76 18.26
N ALA A 23 -12.15 17.32 17.21
CA ALA A 23 -12.63 17.15 15.84
C ALA A 23 -12.52 15.69 15.37
N LEU A 24 -11.49 14.95 15.81
CA LEU A 24 -11.24 13.57 15.42
C LEU A 24 -11.91 12.53 16.32
N ALA A 25 -12.36 12.90 17.51
CA ALA A 25 -12.98 11.99 18.48
C ALA A 25 -14.09 11.09 17.89
N PRO A 26 -14.98 11.58 16.98
CA PRO A 26 -16.00 10.74 16.37
C PRO A 26 -15.47 9.57 15.52
N LEU A 27 -14.19 9.58 15.14
CA LEU A 27 -13.59 8.47 14.39
C LEU A 27 -13.25 7.26 15.27
N GLY A 28 -13.21 7.41 16.60
CA GLY A 28 -12.93 6.33 17.54
C GLY A 28 -11.49 5.79 17.48
N HIS A 29 -10.57 6.52 16.85
CA HIS A 29 -9.16 6.12 16.78
C HIS A 29 -8.39 6.62 18.01
N ARG A 30 -7.32 5.90 18.35
CA ARG A 30 -6.38 6.39 19.38
C ARG A 30 -5.64 7.61 18.86
N ILE A 31 -5.61 8.67 19.66
CA ILE A 31 -4.90 9.90 19.36
C ILE A 31 -3.66 9.97 20.24
N GLY A 32 -2.50 10.29 19.66
CA GLY A 32 -1.30 10.72 20.35
C GLY A 32 -1.09 12.20 20.12
N ARG A 33 -0.42 12.88 21.03
CA ARG A 33 -0.06 14.30 20.94
C ARG A 33 1.46 14.46 20.98
N ALA A 34 1.96 15.48 20.30
CA ALA A 34 3.31 15.98 20.43
C ALA A 34 3.30 17.51 20.29
N THR A 35 4.14 18.19 21.05
CA THR A 35 4.23 19.66 21.08
C THR A 35 5.45 20.21 20.33
N SER A 36 6.23 19.32 19.70
CA SER A 36 7.40 19.71 18.91
C SER A 36 7.74 18.69 17.85
N GLY A 37 8.51 19.11 16.84
CA GLY A 37 9.02 18.20 15.79
C GLY A 37 9.92 17.09 16.32
N ASP A 38 10.76 17.40 17.32
CA ASP A 38 11.63 16.40 17.97
C ASP A 38 10.82 15.32 18.69
N GLU A 39 9.78 15.73 19.42
CA GLU A 39 8.88 14.79 20.08
C GLU A 39 8.12 13.95 19.08
N ALA A 40 7.63 14.56 18.00
CA ALA A 40 6.95 13.86 16.92
C ALA A 40 7.85 12.78 16.32
N LEU A 41 9.09 13.10 15.97
CA LEU A 41 10.06 12.12 15.44
C LEU A 41 10.33 10.97 16.40
N LYS A 42 10.52 11.26 17.70
CA LYS A 42 10.71 10.21 18.71
C LYS A 42 9.51 9.28 18.77
N GLN A 43 8.29 9.82 18.71
CA GLN A 43 7.07 9.02 18.74
C GLN A 43 6.87 8.20 17.46
N VAL A 44 7.17 8.75 16.30
CA VAL A 44 7.08 8.07 15.00
C VAL A 44 8.09 6.92 14.91
N LEU A 45 9.32 7.15 15.33
CA LEU A 45 10.40 6.15 15.33
C LEU A 45 10.15 5.00 16.32
N ARG A 46 9.45 5.24 17.43
CA ARG A 46 8.99 4.18 18.34
C ARG A 46 7.93 3.27 17.72
N GLY A 47 7.33 3.71 16.63
CA GLY A 47 6.30 2.96 15.90
C GLY A 47 4.88 3.15 16.44
N GLY A 48 3.93 2.42 15.82
CA GLY A 48 2.52 2.50 16.21
C GLY A 48 1.81 3.79 15.75
N VAL A 49 2.38 4.57 14.84
CA VAL A 49 1.73 5.72 14.20
C VAL A 49 1.23 5.30 12.82
N GLY A 50 -0.06 5.50 12.57
CA GLY A 50 -0.72 5.16 11.30
C GLY A 50 -1.03 6.37 10.42
N LEU A 51 -1.01 7.57 11.00
CA LEU A 51 -1.17 8.85 10.29
C LEU A 51 -0.63 9.98 11.17
N LEU A 52 -0.02 10.97 10.53
CA LEU A 52 0.53 12.16 11.18
C LEU A 52 -0.21 13.40 10.69
N LEU A 53 -0.78 14.18 11.64
CA LEU A 53 -1.21 15.56 11.43
C LEU A 53 -0.13 16.47 12.01
N LEU A 54 0.43 17.36 11.21
CA LEU A 54 1.66 18.04 11.58
C LEU A 54 1.62 19.51 11.20
N ASP A 55 1.76 20.38 12.18
CA ASP A 55 1.93 21.80 11.92
C ASP A 55 3.22 22.08 11.16
N VAL A 56 3.15 22.97 10.18
CA VAL A 56 4.32 23.39 9.38
C VAL A 56 5.26 24.26 10.20
N CYS A 57 4.69 25.20 10.95
CA CYS A 57 5.44 26.24 11.63
C CYS A 57 5.55 25.98 13.14
N MET A 58 6.60 25.29 13.53
CA MET A 58 6.90 25.06 14.96
C MET A 58 8.30 25.55 15.28
N PRO A 59 8.55 26.00 16.53
CA PRO A 59 9.90 26.33 17.00
C PRO A 59 10.84 25.13 16.91
N GLY A 60 12.08 25.37 16.55
CA GLY A 60 13.08 24.31 16.39
C GLY A 60 12.87 23.51 15.11
N LEU A 61 12.54 22.22 15.21
CA LEU A 61 12.33 21.35 14.05
C LEU A 61 10.93 21.55 13.47
N GLY A 62 10.83 22.19 12.32
CA GLY A 62 9.57 22.45 11.62
C GLY A 62 8.97 21.22 10.93
N GLY A 63 7.69 21.33 10.54
CA GLY A 63 6.96 20.20 9.97
C GLY A 63 7.58 19.61 8.71
N LEU A 64 8.06 20.44 7.77
CA LEU A 64 8.71 19.94 6.55
C LEU A 64 10.00 19.17 6.84
N GLU A 65 10.73 19.57 7.87
CA GLU A 65 11.97 18.89 8.28
C GLU A 65 11.66 17.54 8.91
N VAL A 66 10.64 17.47 9.75
CA VAL A 66 10.12 16.19 10.30
C VAL A 66 9.79 15.23 9.14
N VAL A 67 9.06 15.69 8.12
CA VAL A 67 8.73 14.86 6.95
C VAL A 67 9.98 14.39 6.22
N ARG A 68 10.97 15.28 6.01
CA ARG A 68 12.24 14.89 5.36
C ARG A 68 12.95 13.76 6.10
N TYR A 69 12.99 13.81 7.43
CA TYR A 69 13.57 12.72 8.24
C TYR A 69 12.78 11.44 8.11
N MET A 70 11.46 11.51 8.20
CA MET A 70 10.59 10.33 8.06
C MET A 70 10.75 9.62 6.72
N ARG A 71 10.93 10.37 5.63
CA ARG A 71 11.06 9.81 4.27
C ARG A 71 12.40 9.10 4.02
N ARG A 72 13.40 9.32 4.89
CA ARG A 72 14.71 8.65 4.82
C ARG A 72 14.77 7.34 5.61
N VAL A 73 13.75 7.06 6.43
CA VAL A 73 13.71 5.88 7.30
C VAL A 73 12.68 4.90 6.78
N GLU A 74 13.08 3.68 6.44
CA GLU A 74 12.25 2.65 5.80
C GLU A 74 10.95 2.38 6.58
N GLN A 75 11.03 2.29 7.91
CA GLN A 75 9.87 2.01 8.75
C GLN A 75 8.84 3.16 8.84
N THR A 76 9.21 4.39 8.45
CA THR A 76 8.35 5.58 8.59
C THR A 76 8.00 6.26 7.26
N GLN A 77 8.71 5.93 6.19
CA GLN A 77 8.56 6.59 4.89
C GLN A 77 7.16 6.46 4.28
N HIS A 78 6.41 5.42 4.65
CA HIS A 78 5.07 5.14 4.11
C HIS A 78 3.93 5.71 4.97
N ILE A 79 4.25 6.28 6.15
CA ILE A 79 3.23 6.87 7.01
C ILE A 79 2.64 8.09 6.31
N PRO A 80 1.31 8.16 6.11
CA PRO A 80 0.67 9.33 5.52
C PRO A 80 0.80 10.54 6.45
N VAL A 81 1.13 11.69 5.87
CA VAL A 81 1.26 12.95 6.57
C VAL A 81 0.31 13.97 5.95
N ILE A 82 -0.48 14.62 6.80
CA ILE A 82 -1.23 15.83 6.46
C ILE A 82 -0.53 17.00 7.16
N LEU A 83 -0.10 17.99 6.39
CA LEU A 83 0.45 19.22 6.95
C LEU A 83 -0.67 20.22 7.24
N LEU A 84 -0.51 20.94 8.34
CA LEU A 84 -1.39 22.04 8.74
C LEU A 84 -0.60 23.35 8.66
N THR A 85 -1.18 24.42 8.13
CA THR A 85 -0.54 25.72 8.04
C THR A 85 -1.50 26.84 8.44
N GLY A 86 -1.06 27.77 9.28
CA GLY A 86 -1.80 28.98 9.65
C GLY A 86 -1.60 30.13 8.66
N PHE A 87 -0.56 30.09 7.85
CA PHE A 87 -0.30 31.08 6.80
C PHE A 87 -0.72 30.49 5.46
N GLY A 88 -1.27 31.31 4.57
CA GLY A 88 -1.76 30.87 3.26
C GLY A 88 -0.80 29.88 2.57
N VAL A 89 -1.36 28.94 1.83
CA VAL A 89 -0.55 28.00 1.04
C VAL A 89 0.09 28.76 -0.09
N ASP A 90 1.38 29.10 0.05
CA ASP A 90 2.14 29.56 -1.09
C ASP A 90 2.55 28.39 -2.01
N HIS A 91 2.86 28.69 -3.25
CA HIS A 91 3.23 27.69 -4.24
C HIS A 91 4.53 26.95 -3.85
N ALA A 92 5.45 27.61 -3.17
CA ALA A 92 6.74 27.02 -2.78
C ALA A 92 6.54 25.99 -1.67
N LEU A 93 5.72 26.31 -0.65
CA LEU A 93 5.34 25.38 0.40
C LEU A 93 4.63 24.13 -0.17
N ALA A 94 3.60 24.34 -1.01
CA ALA A 94 2.86 23.25 -1.61
C ALA A 94 3.76 22.34 -2.45
N THR A 95 4.60 22.92 -3.32
CA THR A 95 5.53 22.18 -4.17
C THR A 95 6.51 21.36 -3.32
N THR A 96 7.06 21.94 -2.26
CA THR A 96 8.00 21.25 -1.38
C THR A 96 7.32 20.10 -0.63
N ALA A 97 6.13 20.33 -0.08
CA ALA A 97 5.35 19.33 0.63
C ALA A 97 5.03 18.13 -0.27
N PHE A 98 4.52 18.36 -1.48
CA PHE A 98 4.19 17.27 -2.40
C PHE A 98 5.42 16.52 -2.92
N ARG A 99 6.54 17.19 -3.14
CA ARG A 99 7.82 16.50 -3.47
C ARG A 99 8.29 15.58 -2.34
N LEU A 100 8.00 15.92 -1.09
CA LEU A 100 8.28 15.08 0.06
C LEU A 100 7.25 13.95 0.27
N GLY A 101 6.26 13.83 -0.61
CA GLY A 101 5.23 12.80 -0.51
C GLY A 101 4.24 13.05 0.64
N VAL A 102 3.96 14.32 0.96
CA VAL A 102 2.88 14.70 1.87
C VAL A 102 1.55 14.38 1.21
N ALA A 103 0.65 13.75 1.95
CA ALA A 103 -0.63 13.30 1.41
C ALA A 103 -1.60 14.47 1.20
N ASP A 104 -1.56 15.48 2.06
CA ASP A 104 -2.43 16.65 1.96
C ASP A 104 -1.85 17.84 2.73
N LEU A 105 -2.35 19.04 2.40
CA LEU A 105 -1.99 20.31 3.04
C LEU A 105 -3.27 21.09 3.37
N LEU A 106 -3.53 21.35 4.63
CA LEU A 106 -4.74 22.01 5.12
C LEU A 106 -4.43 23.35 5.77
N LEU A 107 -5.31 24.32 5.52
CA LEU A 107 -5.26 25.63 6.18
C LEU A 107 -5.95 25.58 7.54
N LYS A 108 -5.35 26.20 8.53
CA LYS A 108 -6.00 26.50 9.82
C LYS A 108 -6.84 27.79 9.70
N PRO A 109 -8.03 27.87 10.34
CA PRO A 109 -8.69 26.83 11.11
C PRO A 109 -9.23 25.70 10.20
N VAL A 110 -9.01 24.44 10.62
CA VAL A 110 -9.39 23.28 9.82
C VAL A 110 -10.87 22.96 10.03
N ASP A 111 -11.61 22.80 8.93
CA ASP A 111 -12.99 22.32 8.98
C ASP A 111 -13.05 20.89 9.51
N PRO A 112 -13.80 20.64 10.61
CA PRO A 112 -13.83 19.32 11.26
C PRO A 112 -14.37 18.21 10.37
N TRP A 113 -15.32 18.48 9.47
CA TRP A 113 -15.87 17.47 8.57
C TRP A 113 -14.85 17.06 7.51
N SER A 114 -14.22 18.07 6.87
CA SER A 114 -13.16 17.85 5.88
C SER A 114 -11.99 17.07 6.49
N LEU A 115 -11.55 17.45 7.70
CA LEU A 115 -10.48 16.78 8.43
C LEU A 115 -10.80 15.31 8.67
N ARG A 116 -11.98 15.00 9.24
CA ARG A 116 -12.41 13.62 9.50
C ARG A 116 -12.44 12.77 8.23
N THR A 117 -12.95 13.33 7.13
CA THR A 117 -13.05 12.61 5.86
C THR A 117 -11.67 12.23 5.32
N LYS A 118 -10.74 13.17 5.31
CA LYS A 118 -9.37 12.97 4.84
C LYS A 118 -8.60 12.00 5.74
N VAL A 119 -8.66 12.20 7.04
CA VAL A 119 -8.00 11.35 8.04
C VAL A 119 -8.49 9.92 7.95
N ARG A 120 -9.80 9.70 7.92
CA ARG A 120 -10.38 8.36 7.78
C ARG A 120 -9.89 7.66 6.53
N TYR A 121 -9.97 8.34 5.39
CA TYR A 121 -9.54 7.76 4.11
C TYR A 121 -8.07 7.34 4.12
N LEU A 122 -7.18 8.25 4.52
CA LEU A 122 -5.74 8.01 4.52
C LEU A 122 -5.32 6.98 5.57
N TYR A 123 -5.91 7.03 6.75
CA TYR A 123 -5.63 6.07 7.83
C TYR A 123 -6.05 4.66 7.45
N ASP A 124 -7.25 4.50 6.89
CA ASP A 124 -7.75 3.19 6.45
C ASP A 124 -6.95 2.65 5.25
N ALA A 125 -6.56 3.51 4.32
CA ALA A 125 -5.70 3.13 3.20
C ALA A 125 -4.34 2.62 3.68
N HIS A 126 -3.71 3.32 4.61
CA HIS A 126 -2.44 2.91 5.20
C HIS A 126 -2.56 1.60 5.98
N ARG A 127 -3.61 1.42 6.77
CA ARG A 127 -3.87 0.15 7.48
C ARG A 127 -4.01 -1.03 6.52
N ARG A 128 -4.74 -0.85 5.41
CA ARG A 128 -4.86 -1.89 4.37
C ARG A 128 -3.52 -2.21 3.74
N HIS A 129 -2.72 -1.21 3.44
CA HIS A 129 -1.37 -1.38 2.91
C HIS A 129 -0.50 -2.22 3.84
N LEU A 130 -0.44 -1.87 5.11
CA LEU A 130 0.31 -2.63 6.12
C LEU A 130 -0.18 -4.07 6.29
N ALA A 131 -1.49 -4.31 6.17
CA ALA A 131 -2.06 -5.66 6.24
C ALA A 131 -1.62 -6.50 5.04
N LEU A 132 -1.65 -5.95 3.83
CA LEU A 132 -1.17 -6.62 2.61
C LEU A 132 0.33 -6.93 2.66
N GLU A 133 1.15 -5.99 3.12
CA GLU A 133 2.59 -6.23 3.26
C GLU A 133 2.92 -7.37 4.24
N ARG A 134 2.16 -7.47 5.34
CA ARG A 134 2.31 -8.59 6.29
C ARG A 134 1.93 -9.91 5.66
N GLU A 135 0.82 -9.95 4.92
CA GLU A 135 0.38 -11.17 4.28
C GLU A 135 1.37 -11.63 3.20
N VAL A 136 1.88 -10.71 2.38
CA VAL A 136 2.94 -11.01 1.41
C VAL A 136 4.20 -11.55 2.10
N ARG A 137 4.62 -10.96 3.20
CA ARG A 137 5.76 -11.47 3.99
C ARG A 137 5.51 -12.88 4.52
N ARG A 138 4.32 -13.12 5.05
CA ARG A 138 3.91 -14.44 5.55
C ARG A 138 3.94 -15.50 4.46
N LEU A 139 3.33 -15.21 3.30
CA LEU A 139 3.31 -16.12 2.16
C LEU A 139 4.71 -16.42 1.62
N ARG A 140 5.59 -15.41 1.55
CA ARG A 140 6.98 -15.59 1.17
C ARG A 140 7.76 -16.47 2.16
N ALA A 141 7.50 -16.36 3.45
CA ALA A 141 8.11 -17.22 4.46
C ALA A 141 7.67 -18.67 4.28
N LEU A 142 6.37 -18.92 4.12
CA LEU A 142 5.82 -20.27 3.88
C LEU A 142 6.36 -20.91 2.58
N ALA A 143 6.50 -20.13 1.50
CA ALA A 143 7.07 -20.61 0.25
C ALA A 143 8.55 -21.01 0.37
N ARG A 144 9.30 -20.39 1.28
CA ARG A 144 10.70 -20.75 1.56
C ARG A 144 10.81 -22.01 2.40
N GLU A 145 9.87 -22.25 3.31
CA GLU A 145 9.84 -23.44 4.16
C GLU A 145 9.38 -24.69 3.39
N HIS A 146 8.63 -24.52 2.31
CA HIS A 146 8.20 -25.57 1.39
C HIS A 146 8.72 -25.26 -0.03
N PRO A 147 10.02 -25.42 -0.31
CA PRO A 147 10.51 -25.38 -1.68
C PRO A 147 9.83 -26.56 -2.37
N GLY A 148 8.79 -26.26 -3.17
CA GLY A 148 8.05 -27.27 -3.93
C GLY A 148 9.06 -28.18 -4.63
N THR A 149 8.97 -29.48 -4.40
CA THR A 149 9.65 -30.47 -5.21
C THR A 149 9.29 -30.12 -6.66
N PRO A 150 10.26 -29.82 -7.55
CA PRO A 150 9.93 -29.57 -8.94
C PRO A 150 9.17 -30.80 -9.43
N ALA A 151 7.93 -30.59 -9.89
CA ALA A 151 7.20 -31.64 -10.59
C ALA A 151 8.12 -32.11 -11.70
N HIS A 152 8.68 -33.29 -11.49
CA HIS A 152 9.49 -33.96 -12.50
C HIS A 152 8.56 -34.09 -13.73
N PRO A 153 8.85 -33.47 -14.87
CA PRO A 153 8.04 -33.71 -16.04
C PRO A 153 8.11 -35.19 -16.33
N ALA A 154 6.97 -35.85 -16.25
CA ALA A 154 6.87 -37.25 -16.63
C ALA A 154 7.51 -37.39 -17.99
N SER A 155 8.62 -38.13 -18.08
CA SER A 155 9.30 -38.45 -19.33
C SER A 155 8.26 -39.10 -20.26
N PRO A 156 8.12 -38.64 -21.48
CA PRO A 156 7.25 -39.31 -22.43
C PRO A 156 7.77 -40.74 -22.60
N VAL A 157 6.95 -41.72 -22.23
CA VAL A 157 7.20 -43.12 -22.50
C VAL A 157 7.21 -43.27 -24.02
N LEU A 158 8.40 -43.41 -24.58
CA LEU A 158 8.56 -43.80 -25.98
C LEU A 158 7.99 -45.21 -26.15
N PRO A 159 7.08 -45.47 -27.10
CA PRO A 159 6.62 -46.82 -27.39
C PRO A 159 7.78 -47.66 -27.96
N HIS A 160 7.99 -48.82 -27.35
CA HIS A 160 8.97 -49.81 -27.84
C HIS A 160 8.66 -50.22 -29.30
N PRO A 161 9.65 -50.30 -30.20
CA PRO A 161 9.47 -50.85 -31.52
C PRO A 161 9.46 -52.38 -31.45
N GLY A 162 8.28 -52.99 -31.51
CA GLY A 162 8.18 -54.43 -31.46
C GLY A 162 6.76 -54.98 -31.35
N ALA A 163 5.92 -54.70 -32.34
CA ALA A 163 4.74 -55.52 -32.58
C ALA A 163 4.52 -55.68 -34.07
N HIS A 164 4.67 -56.91 -34.49
CA HIS A 164 4.45 -57.45 -35.84
C HIS A 164 3.12 -56.95 -36.43
N VAL A 165 3.20 -56.39 -37.63
CA VAL A 165 2.05 -56.15 -38.51
C VAL A 165 1.86 -57.36 -39.42
N PRO A 166 0.72 -58.04 -39.43
CA PRO A 166 0.41 -59.00 -40.48
C PRO A 166 -0.05 -58.26 -41.74
N THR A 167 0.68 -58.48 -42.78
CA THR A 167 0.34 -58.12 -44.16
C THR A 167 -0.96 -58.78 -44.62
N GLN A 168 -1.99 -58.02 -44.98
CA GLN A 168 -3.09 -58.49 -45.80
C GLN A 168 -3.05 -57.78 -47.15
N ARG A 169 -3.08 -58.61 -48.15
CA ARG A 169 -3.09 -58.30 -49.57
C ARG A 169 -4.36 -57.61 -50.01
N PRO A 170 -4.33 -56.80 -51.07
CA PRO A 170 -5.53 -56.16 -51.59
C PRO A 170 -6.15 -57.10 -52.64
N GLN A 171 -7.45 -57.25 -52.60
CA GLN A 171 -8.23 -57.79 -53.69
C GLN A 171 -9.24 -56.77 -54.19
N GLY A 172 -9.12 -56.55 -55.54
CA GLY A 172 -10.24 -56.52 -56.44
C GLY A 172 -10.91 -55.19 -56.75
N ALA A 173 -10.59 -54.75 -57.90
CA ALA A 173 -11.25 -53.76 -58.69
C ALA A 173 -12.78 -53.93 -58.81
N HIS A 174 -13.52 -52.86 -58.92
CA HIS A 174 -14.46 -52.69 -60.01
C HIS A 174 -14.83 -51.21 -60.21
N ALA A 175 -14.85 -50.90 -61.50
CA ALA A 175 -15.14 -49.68 -62.20
C ALA A 175 -16.65 -49.28 -62.14
N GLY A 176 -16.92 -48.11 -62.51
CA GLY A 176 -18.26 -47.59 -62.93
C GLY A 176 -18.32 -46.09 -62.57
N GLU A 177 -17.91 -45.26 -63.41
CA GLU A 177 -18.58 -44.57 -64.54
C GLU A 177 -19.63 -43.57 -64.15
N LEU A 178 -19.36 -42.33 -64.60
CA LEU A 178 -20.28 -41.31 -65.16
C LEU A 178 -21.35 -40.72 -64.24
N GLU A 179 -21.69 -39.51 -64.21
CA GLU A 179 -21.84 -38.46 -65.22
C GLU A 179 -22.35 -37.18 -64.52
N LYS A 180 -21.89 -36.02 -65.03
CA LYS A 180 -22.63 -34.79 -65.30
C LYS A 180 -23.77 -34.38 -64.31
N ASP A 181 -24.00 -33.20 -64.01
CA ASP A 181 -24.08 -31.94 -64.76
C ASP A 181 -24.61 -30.86 -63.81
N ARG A 182 -24.17 -29.65 -64.05
CA ARG A 182 -24.92 -28.37 -63.92
C ARG A 182 -25.78 -28.02 -62.68
N GLY A 183 -25.51 -26.83 -62.22
CA GLY A 183 -26.40 -25.96 -61.47
C GLY A 183 -25.61 -24.83 -60.80
#